data_c4980b0d0f8fc8949ca25c7fefd2a754
#
_entry.id   c4980b0d0f8fc8949ca25c7fefd2a754
#
_cell.length_a   1.000
_cell.length_b   1.000
_cell.length_c   1.000
_cell.angle_alpha   90.00
_cell.angle_beta   90.00
_cell.angle_gamma   90.00
#
_symmetry.space_group_name_H-M   'P 1'
#
loop_
_entity.id
_entity.type
_entity.pdbx_description
1 polymer ?
#
loop_
_entity_poly.entity_id
_entity_poly.type
_entity_poly.pdbx_seq_one_letter_code
_entity_poly.pdbx_strand_id
1 'polypeptide(L)'
;MQHLLAGSRDSLSQKATYLRIAAVRLSDSLKAGGFRSLYRGQGIEFAGVREYLRGDDIRSIDWNVTARMGKPFVKLYDEEHDLQIFLIVDRSASMFTGSKGKVKYETAAEAAALLALAGEQNESPVGAVFFDGKIHFSCTPETGREQTMLLLSRLDEVGETENGSVLGNAITGAVKMLKHHSLVFVISDFRSSGWEEPFKLLAQRNDVTAVRISDSTDWELPQVGSFPFTDNETGVRLVLPTQSQGLKSLWREEFRHRTTRLENFCTRHGAGFVSLSTEEDVVRVLSKYFSAKSSGGNTAWGGR
;
A
#
# COMPACT_ATOMS: atom_id res chain seq x y z
N MET A 1 10.93 -23.22 7.27
CA MET A 1 10.33 -22.30 6.27
C MET A 1 8.94 -22.84 5.95
N GLN A 2 7.91 -22.14 6.42
CA GLN A 2 6.54 -22.42 5.98
C GLN A 2 6.29 -21.51 4.78
N HIS A 3 5.97 -22.09 3.62
CA HIS A 3 5.56 -21.32 2.45
C HIS A 3 4.06 -21.04 2.57
N LEU A 4 3.67 -19.78 2.51
CA LEU A 4 2.25 -19.34 2.51
C LEU A 4 1.46 -19.94 1.35
N LEU A 5 2.14 -20.28 0.27
CA LEU A 5 1.57 -20.90 -0.91
C LEU A 5 1.72 -22.43 -0.93
N ALA A 6 2.07 -23.08 0.21
CA ALA A 6 2.20 -24.53 0.32
C ALA A 6 0.84 -25.23 0.16
N GLY A 7 0.39 -25.31 -1.07
CA GLY A 7 -0.71 -26.13 -1.54
C GLY A 7 -0.21 -27.15 -2.58
N SER A 8 -1.07 -28.10 -3.01
CA SER A 8 -0.74 -28.93 -4.16
C SER A 8 -0.39 -28.07 -5.36
N ARG A 9 0.44 -28.55 -6.30
CA ARG A 9 0.82 -27.80 -7.52
C ARG A 9 -0.38 -27.22 -8.26
N ASP A 10 -1.52 -27.90 -8.25
CA ASP A 10 -2.77 -27.43 -8.86
C ASP A 10 -3.37 -26.21 -8.13
N SER A 11 -3.31 -26.18 -6.79
CA SER A 11 -3.81 -25.03 -6.02
C SER A 11 -2.93 -23.79 -6.18
N LEU A 12 -1.62 -23.96 -6.33
CA LEU A 12 -0.68 -22.88 -6.61
C LEU A 12 -0.88 -22.28 -8.00
N SER A 13 -1.07 -23.15 -9.01
CA SER A 13 -1.37 -22.72 -10.38
C SER A 13 -2.70 -21.96 -10.46
N GLN A 14 -3.72 -22.43 -9.76
CA GLN A 14 -5.03 -21.75 -9.69
C GLN A 14 -4.93 -20.39 -8.99
N LYS A 15 -4.21 -20.29 -7.87
CA LYS A 15 -3.95 -19.04 -7.17
C LYS A 15 -3.17 -18.04 -8.04
N ALA A 16 -2.12 -18.49 -8.71
CA ALA A 16 -1.33 -17.65 -9.60
C ALA A 16 -2.18 -17.12 -10.79
N THR A 17 -3.02 -17.98 -11.38
CA THR A 17 -3.91 -17.59 -12.46
C THR A 17 -4.97 -16.58 -11.96
N TYR A 18 -5.55 -16.83 -10.77
CA TYR A 18 -6.49 -15.91 -10.14
C TYR A 18 -5.85 -14.54 -9.90
N LEU A 19 -4.66 -14.49 -9.29
CA LEU A 19 -3.93 -13.25 -9.03
C LEU A 19 -3.63 -12.48 -10.32
N ARG A 20 -3.25 -13.15 -11.39
CA ARG A 20 -2.98 -12.50 -12.68
C ARG A 20 -4.25 -11.90 -13.31
N ILE A 21 -5.36 -12.63 -13.32
CA ILE A 21 -6.64 -12.12 -13.84
C ILE A 21 -7.15 -10.96 -12.99
N ALA A 22 -7.00 -11.08 -11.67
CA ALA A 22 -7.39 -10.05 -10.71
C ALA A 22 -6.52 -8.79 -10.85
N ALA A 23 -5.22 -8.95 -11.10
CA ALA A 23 -4.29 -7.84 -11.31
C ALA A 23 -4.63 -7.03 -12.56
N VAL A 24 -5.08 -7.67 -13.66
CA VAL A 24 -5.57 -6.96 -14.86
C VAL A 24 -6.75 -6.06 -14.52
N ARG A 25 -7.75 -6.58 -13.81
CA ARG A 25 -8.91 -5.78 -13.39
C ARG A 25 -8.52 -4.63 -12.46
N LEU A 26 -7.59 -4.89 -11.54
CA LEU A 26 -7.09 -3.88 -10.62
C LEU A 26 -6.30 -2.80 -11.36
N SER A 27 -5.50 -3.19 -12.35
CA SER A 27 -4.76 -2.30 -13.23
C SER A 27 -5.68 -1.32 -13.97
N ASP A 28 -6.78 -1.82 -14.55
CA ASP A 28 -7.79 -0.99 -15.20
C ASP A 28 -8.45 -0.02 -14.20
N SER A 29 -8.72 -0.49 -12.99
CA SER A 29 -9.28 0.33 -11.92
C SER A 29 -8.30 1.40 -11.43
N LEU A 30 -7.00 1.10 -11.35
CA LEU A 30 -5.95 2.04 -11.05
C LEU A 30 -5.85 3.15 -12.10
N LYS A 31 -5.89 2.78 -13.39
CA LYS A 31 -5.89 3.75 -14.51
C LYS A 31 -7.14 4.63 -14.52
N ALA A 32 -8.30 4.06 -14.21
CA ALA A 32 -9.56 4.80 -14.15
C ALA A 32 -9.66 5.67 -12.89
N GLY A 33 -9.03 5.28 -11.79
CA GLY A 33 -9.02 6.02 -10.53
C GLY A 33 -8.26 7.34 -10.66
N GLY A 34 -8.55 8.37 -9.86
CA GLY A 34 -7.98 9.72 -9.93
C GLY A 34 -6.44 9.84 -10.08
N PHE A 35 -5.76 8.72 -10.23
CA PHE A 35 -4.36 8.59 -10.66
C PHE A 35 -4.15 8.83 -12.17
N ARG A 36 -5.22 9.11 -12.93
CA ARG A 36 -5.17 9.37 -14.37
C ARG A 36 -4.28 10.55 -14.74
N SER A 37 -4.12 11.52 -13.86
CA SER A 37 -3.17 12.63 -14.03
C SER A 37 -1.71 12.19 -13.87
N LEU A 38 -1.48 11.05 -13.18
CA LEU A 38 -0.18 10.44 -12.95
C LEU A 38 0.14 9.36 -14.01
N TYR A 39 -0.91 8.83 -14.70
CA TYR A 39 -0.82 7.86 -15.80
C TYR A 39 -0.95 8.53 -17.19
N ARG A 40 -0.69 9.81 -17.33
CA ARG A 40 -0.62 10.40 -18.66
C ARG A 40 0.57 9.79 -19.40
N GLY A 41 0.24 9.11 -20.48
CA GLY A 41 1.06 8.19 -21.23
C GLY A 41 2.38 8.76 -21.72
N GLN A 42 3.29 7.87 -22.13
CA GLN A 42 4.59 8.12 -22.76
C GLN A 42 4.56 9.29 -23.78
N GLY A 43 4.50 10.50 -23.27
CA GLY A 43 4.47 11.73 -24.02
C GLY A 43 5.29 12.77 -23.29
N ILE A 44 6.26 13.34 -23.95
CA ILE A 44 6.91 14.58 -23.55
C ILE A 44 5.80 15.64 -23.56
N GLU A 45 5.16 15.93 -22.41
CA GLU A 45 4.17 17.00 -22.33
C GLU A 45 4.87 18.36 -22.39
N PHE A 46 4.34 19.21 -23.26
CA PHE A 46 4.79 20.60 -23.35
C PHE A 46 4.42 21.33 -22.05
N ALA A 47 5.43 21.59 -21.20
CA ALA A 47 5.26 22.27 -19.93
C ALA A 47 5.18 23.80 -20.06
N GLY A 48 5.81 24.34 -21.13
CA GLY A 48 5.86 25.78 -21.36
C GLY A 48 7.03 26.19 -22.22
N VAL A 49 7.29 27.51 -22.26
CA VAL A 49 8.46 28.07 -22.90
C VAL A 49 9.20 28.98 -21.93
N ARG A 50 10.52 28.97 -21.98
CA ARG A 50 11.38 29.98 -21.33
C ARG A 50 12.35 30.62 -22.27
N GLU A 51 12.92 31.76 -21.92
CA GLU A 51 14.00 32.37 -22.69
C GLU A 51 15.18 31.40 -22.84
N TYR A 52 15.74 31.35 -24.03
CA TYR A 52 16.96 30.59 -24.35
C TYR A 52 18.13 31.08 -23.50
N LEU A 53 18.82 30.17 -22.84
CA LEU A 53 20.06 30.45 -22.10
C LEU A 53 21.24 29.84 -22.87
N ARG A 54 22.42 30.48 -22.78
CA ARG A 54 23.63 29.98 -23.43
C ARG A 54 23.99 28.60 -22.91
N GLY A 55 23.91 27.58 -23.77
CA GLY A 55 24.12 26.16 -23.45
C GLY A 55 22.89 25.27 -23.64
N ASP A 56 21.72 25.87 -23.90
CA ASP A 56 20.52 25.11 -24.25
C ASP A 56 20.65 24.48 -25.67
N ASP A 57 19.98 23.36 -25.89
CA ASP A 57 19.91 22.70 -27.18
C ASP A 57 19.09 23.57 -28.17
N ILE A 58 19.76 24.00 -29.25
CA ILE A 58 19.15 24.83 -30.30
C ILE A 58 17.94 24.11 -30.94
N ARG A 59 17.89 22.76 -30.91
CA ARG A 59 16.78 21.97 -31.44
C ARG A 59 15.51 22.12 -30.65
N SER A 60 15.60 22.51 -29.39
CA SER A 60 14.46 22.75 -28.49
C SER A 60 13.83 24.15 -28.67
N ILE A 61 14.36 25.01 -29.54
CA ILE A 61 13.82 26.36 -29.78
C ILE A 61 12.41 26.27 -30.39
N ASP A 62 11.46 26.97 -29.75
CA ASP A 62 10.14 27.21 -30.31
C ASP A 62 10.17 28.43 -31.26
N TRP A 63 10.30 28.16 -32.53
CA TRP A 63 10.37 29.23 -33.57
C TRP A 63 9.09 30.05 -33.65
N ASN A 64 7.93 29.49 -33.32
CA ASN A 64 6.66 30.21 -33.35
C ASN A 64 6.55 31.25 -32.23
N VAL A 65 6.97 30.89 -31.01
CA VAL A 65 7.03 31.82 -29.88
C VAL A 65 8.15 32.83 -30.07
N THR A 66 9.32 32.38 -30.49
CA THR A 66 10.48 33.22 -30.81
C THR A 66 10.13 34.32 -31.82
N ALA A 67 9.41 33.99 -32.90
CA ALA A 67 8.97 34.96 -33.91
C ALA A 67 7.99 36.02 -33.34
N ARG A 68 7.17 35.67 -32.37
CA ARG A 68 6.21 36.59 -31.74
C ARG A 68 6.85 37.47 -30.67
N MET A 69 7.80 36.92 -29.95
CA MET A 69 8.40 37.59 -28.79
C MET A 69 9.68 38.36 -29.12
N GLY A 70 10.27 38.16 -30.30
CA GLY A 70 11.49 38.82 -30.75
C GLY A 70 12.77 38.37 -30.04
N LYS A 71 12.71 37.33 -29.23
CA LYS A 71 13.81 36.71 -28.51
C LYS A 71 13.68 35.18 -28.60
N PRO A 72 14.79 34.43 -28.59
CA PRO A 72 14.72 32.97 -28.67
C PRO A 72 14.13 32.37 -27.41
N PHE A 73 13.13 31.49 -27.55
CA PHE A 73 12.50 30.71 -26.51
C PHE A 73 12.69 29.22 -26.77
N VAL A 74 12.96 28.46 -25.70
CA VAL A 74 13.06 26.99 -25.72
C VAL A 74 11.81 26.37 -25.16
N LYS A 75 11.37 25.27 -25.78
CA LYS A 75 10.29 24.44 -25.24
C LYS A 75 10.77 23.75 -24.01
N LEU A 76 10.04 23.91 -22.90
CA LEU A 76 10.17 23.09 -21.71
C LEU A 76 9.24 21.90 -21.87
N TYR A 77 9.79 20.75 -21.63
CA TYR A 77 9.03 19.51 -21.56
C TYR A 77 9.15 18.99 -20.14
N ASP A 78 8.02 18.66 -19.52
CA ASP A 78 8.03 17.85 -18.31
C ASP A 78 8.27 16.40 -18.73
N GLU A 79 9.31 15.78 -18.21
CA GLU A 79 9.45 14.34 -18.27
C GLU A 79 8.30 13.77 -17.43
N GLU A 80 7.32 13.15 -18.09
CA GLU A 80 6.34 12.33 -17.38
C GLU A 80 7.10 11.17 -16.72
N HIS A 81 7.31 11.30 -15.42
CA HIS A 81 7.82 10.19 -14.64
C HIS A 81 6.71 9.14 -14.53
N ASP A 82 6.99 7.93 -14.98
CA ASP A 82 6.12 6.78 -14.80
C ASP A 82 5.71 6.67 -13.34
N LEU A 83 4.41 6.50 -13.08
CA LEU A 83 3.88 6.39 -11.73
C LEU A 83 4.54 5.21 -11.01
N GLN A 84 5.38 5.51 -10.05
CA GLN A 84 6.03 4.49 -9.22
C GLN A 84 5.07 3.98 -8.16
N ILE A 85 5.05 2.68 -7.94
CA ILE A 85 4.32 2.03 -6.85
C ILE A 85 5.31 1.60 -5.78
N PHE A 86 5.00 1.91 -4.52
CA PHE A 86 5.83 1.49 -3.39
C PHE A 86 5.00 0.82 -2.31
N LEU A 87 5.42 -0.38 -1.90
CA LEU A 87 4.70 -1.21 -0.95
C LEU A 87 5.45 -1.25 0.39
N ILE A 88 4.79 -0.88 1.47
CA ILE A 88 5.31 -0.98 2.84
C ILE A 88 4.47 -2.05 3.53
N VAL A 89 5.05 -3.24 3.76
CA VAL A 89 4.31 -4.42 4.22
C VAL A 89 4.79 -4.86 5.59
N ASP A 90 3.85 -4.87 6.51
CA ASP A 90 4.03 -5.31 7.90
C ASP A 90 4.02 -6.84 7.99
N ARG A 91 5.06 -7.40 8.61
CA ARG A 91 5.24 -8.82 8.91
C ARG A 91 5.41 -9.06 10.41
N SER A 92 4.99 -8.12 11.25
CA SER A 92 5.08 -8.25 12.71
C SER A 92 4.23 -9.41 13.23
N ALA A 93 4.52 -9.85 14.44
CA ALA A 93 3.86 -11.01 15.06
C ALA A 93 2.34 -10.86 15.14
N SER A 94 1.83 -9.62 15.25
CA SER A 94 0.39 -9.33 15.25
C SER A 94 -0.28 -9.67 13.90
N MET A 95 0.46 -9.63 12.78
CA MET A 95 -0.03 -9.98 11.45
C MET A 95 -0.21 -11.49 11.25
N PHE A 96 0.42 -12.33 12.06
CA PHE A 96 0.25 -13.79 12.03
C PHE A 96 -0.88 -14.30 12.94
N THR A 97 -1.71 -13.39 13.44
CA THR A 97 -2.98 -13.74 14.09
C THR A 97 -4.12 -13.73 13.08
N GLY A 98 -5.11 -14.59 13.30
CA GLY A 98 -6.28 -14.67 12.44
C GLY A 98 -7.28 -15.73 12.93
N SER A 99 -8.42 -15.73 12.29
CA SER A 99 -9.52 -16.66 12.52
C SER A 99 -9.86 -17.42 11.23
N LYS A 100 -10.70 -18.43 11.33
CA LYS A 100 -11.24 -19.17 10.16
C LYS A 100 -10.17 -19.69 9.18
N GLY A 101 -8.96 -19.99 9.69
CA GLY A 101 -7.89 -20.60 8.90
C GLY A 101 -7.11 -19.63 7.99
N LYS A 102 -7.34 -18.32 8.07
CA LYS A 102 -6.57 -17.28 7.36
C LYS A 102 -5.99 -16.28 8.36
N VAL A 103 -4.70 -15.96 8.24
CA VAL A 103 -4.05 -14.94 9.06
C VAL A 103 -4.03 -13.59 8.34
N LYS A 104 -3.90 -12.49 9.10
CA LYS A 104 -3.85 -11.14 8.54
C LYS A 104 -2.74 -10.98 7.51
N TYR A 105 -1.57 -11.60 7.75
CA TYR A 105 -0.45 -11.53 6.82
C TYR A 105 -0.78 -12.12 5.43
N GLU A 106 -1.55 -13.22 5.36
CA GLU A 106 -1.95 -13.79 4.05
C GLU A 106 -2.78 -12.79 3.24
N THR A 107 -3.67 -12.04 3.91
CA THR A 107 -4.46 -10.99 3.26
C THR A 107 -3.59 -9.79 2.84
N ALA A 108 -2.61 -9.42 3.68
CA ALA A 108 -1.64 -8.37 3.37
C ALA A 108 -0.76 -8.75 2.18
N ALA A 109 -0.26 -9.98 2.16
CA ALA A 109 0.57 -10.51 1.07
C ALA A 109 -0.22 -10.61 -0.25
N GLU A 110 -1.49 -11.05 -0.19
CA GLU A 110 -2.38 -11.06 -1.36
C GLU A 110 -2.61 -9.65 -1.91
N ALA A 111 -2.87 -8.66 -1.04
CA ALA A 111 -3.04 -7.27 -1.45
C ALA A 111 -1.74 -6.70 -2.07
N ALA A 112 -0.59 -6.94 -1.45
CA ALA A 112 0.70 -6.51 -1.97
C ALA A 112 1.04 -7.16 -3.31
N ALA A 113 0.80 -8.45 -3.45
CA ALA A 113 1.01 -9.20 -4.69
C ALA A 113 0.13 -8.67 -5.83
N LEU A 114 -1.15 -8.40 -5.57
CA LEU A 114 -2.07 -7.83 -6.55
C LEU A 114 -1.63 -6.44 -7.01
N LEU A 115 -1.16 -5.59 -6.09
CA LEU A 115 -0.66 -4.25 -6.41
C LEU A 115 0.64 -4.32 -7.23
N ALA A 116 1.56 -5.23 -6.87
CA ALA A 116 2.80 -5.45 -7.62
C ALA A 116 2.52 -5.93 -9.05
N LEU A 117 1.64 -6.93 -9.20
CA LEU A 117 1.24 -7.46 -10.51
C LEU A 117 0.48 -6.41 -11.36
N ALA A 118 -0.36 -5.57 -10.71
CA ALA A 118 -1.04 -4.49 -11.40
C ALA A 118 -0.04 -3.42 -11.87
N GLY A 119 1.01 -3.15 -11.09
CA GLY A 119 2.14 -2.30 -11.50
C GLY A 119 2.87 -2.87 -12.70
N GLU A 120 3.22 -4.15 -12.69
CA GLU A 120 3.84 -4.84 -13.86
C GLU A 120 2.99 -4.70 -15.12
N GLN A 121 1.67 -4.91 -15.02
CA GLN A 121 0.75 -4.77 -16.15
C GLN A 121 0.68 -3.35 -16.72
N ASN A 122 1.01 -2.36 -15.91
CA ASN A 122 1.05 -0.94 -16.29
C ASN A 122 2.46 -0.44 -16.64
N GLU A 123 3.45 -1.35 -16.69
CA GLU A 123 4.86 -1.01 -16.86
C GLU A 123 5.40 -0.03 -15.81
N SER A 124 4.69 0.09 -14.69
CA SER A 124 5.05 0.98 -13.59
C SER A 124 6.19 0.39 -12.76
N PRO A 125 7.20 1.19 -12.36
CA PRO A 125 8.22 0.75 -11.42
C PRO A 125 7.60 0.38 -10.07
N VAL A 126 7.92 -0.82 -9.53
CA VAL A 126 7.44 -1.28 -8.24
C VAL A 126 8.59 -1.52 -7.29
N GLY A 127 8.55 -0.88 -6.12
CA GLY A 127 9.48 -1.11 -5.02
C GLY A 127 8.75 -1.53 -3.75
N ALA A 128 9.51 -2.01 -2.77
CA ALA A 128 8.92 -2.41 -1.50
C ALA A 128 9.87 -2.34 -0.32
N VAL A 129 9.29 -2.31 0.88
CA VAL A 129 9.95 -2.59 2.15
C VAL A 129 9.09 -3.54 2.98
N PHE A 130 9.69 -4.61 3.50
CA PHE A 130 9.05 -5.59 4.37
C PHE A 130 9.73 -5.54 5.74
N PHE A 131 8.94 -5.48 6.80
CA PHE A 131 9.43 -5.26 8.16
C PHE A 131 8.61 -6.02 9.21
N ASP A 132 9.23 -6.27 10.34
CA ASP A 132 8.62 -6.63 11.63
C ASP A 132 9.31 -5.81 12.75
N GLY A 133 10.01 -6.43 13.71
CA GLY A 133 10.92 -5.77 14.65
C GLY A 133 12.16 -5.16 13.99
N LYS A 134 12.42 -5.54 12.73
CA LYS A 134 13.48 -4.96 11.86
C LYS A 134 13.02 -4.88 10.41
N ILE A 135 13.84 -4.24 9.56
CA ILE A 135 13.65 -4.27 8.11
C ILE A 135 14.32 -5.55 7.55
N HIS A 136 13.51 -6.43 6.97
CA HIS A 136 13.98 -7.68 6.37
C HIS A 136 14.38 -7.55 4.91
N PHE A 137 13.65 -6.70 4.20
CA PHE A 137 13.84 -6.51 2.77
C PHE A 137 13.50 -5.08 2.38
N SER A 138 14.27 -4.52 1.46
CA SER A 138 13.94 -3.26 0.81
C SER A 138 14.54 -3.23 -0.60
N CYS A 139 13.78 -2.73 -1.56
CA CYS A 139 14.25 -2.49 -2.92
C CYS A 139 13.65 -1.19 -3.47
N THR A 140 14.42 -0.53 -4.31
CA THR A 140 13.98 0.64 -5.09
C THR A 140 12.92 0.25 -6.10
N PRO A 141 12.04 1.18 -6.51
CA PRO A 141 11.12 0.93 -7.60
C PRO A 141 11.87 0.64 -8.91
N GLU A 142 11.58 -0.51 -9.51
CA GLU A 142 12.10 -0.94 -10.81
C GLU A 142 10.97 -1.56 -11.63
N THR A 143 11.08 -1.46 -12.96
CA THR A 143 10.12 -2.05 -13.90
C THR A 143 10.48 -3.49 -14.26
N GLY A 144 9.49 -4.23 -14.67
CA GLY A 144 9.69 -5.52 -15.32
C GLY A 144 9.36 -6.72 -14.44
N ARG A 145 9.26 -7.86 -15.12
CA ARG A 145 8.82 -9.13 -14.52
C ARG A 145 9.77 -9.65 -13.44
N GLU A 146 11.06 -9.43 -13.59
CA GLU A 146 12.05 -9.93 -12.62
C GLU A 146 11.86 -9.28 -11.26
N GLN A 147 11.62 -7.97 -11.25
CA GLN A 147 11.33 -7.23 -10.03
C GLN A 147 10.04 -7.73 -9.36
N THR A 148 8.96 -7.91 -10.14
CA THR A 148 7.70 -8.46 -9.61
C THR A 148 7.89 -9.84 -9.04
N MET A 149 8.61 -10.73 -9.72
CA MET A 149 8.89 -12.09 -9.22
C MET A 149 9.74 -12.07 -7.95
N LEU A 150 10.71 -11.17 -7.84
CA LEU A 150 11.47 -10.96 -6.61
C LEU A 150 10.53 -10.58 -5.45
N LEU A 151 9.63 -9.61 -5.66
CA LEU A 151 8.68 -9.17 -4.64
C LEU A 151 7.75 -10.31 -4.21
N LEU A 152 7.19 -11.05 -5.17
CA LEU A 152 6.32 -12.19 -4.88
C LEU A 152 7.04 -13.30 -4.10
N SER A 153 8.29 -13.61 -4.46
CA SER A 153 9.11 -14.57 -3.72
C SER A 153 9.35 -14.12 -2.28
N ARG A 154 9.66 -12.83 -2.07
CA ARG A 154 9.89 -12.26 -0.74
C ARG A 154 8.63 -12.19 0.11
N LEU A 155 7.45 -12.01 -0.50
CA LEU A 155 6.16 -12.09 0.19
C LEU A 155 5.84 -13.51 0.64
N ASP A 156 6.25 -14.53 -0.13
CA ASP A 156 6.02 -15.94 0.20
C ASP A 156 7.03 -16.48 1.24
N GLU A 157 8.21 -15.88 1.35
CA GLU A 157 9.22 -16.24 2.35
C GLU A 157 8.79 -15.77 3.75
N VAL A 158 8.15 -16.65 4.51
CA VAL A 158 7.86 -16.43 5.93
C VAL A 158 9.00 -17.02 6.76
N GLY A 159 9.86 -16.15 7.27
CA GLY A 159 10.90 -16.50 8.23
C GLY A 159 10.41 -16.39 9.69
N GLU A 160 11.34 -16.52 10.63
CA GLU A 160 11.08 -16.16 12.03
C GLU A 160 10.82 -14.66 12.11
N THR A 161 9.75 -14.29 12.82
CA THR A 161 9.41 -12.89 13.08
C THR A 161 10.19 -12.37 14.29
N GLU A 162 10.77 -11.19 14.18
CA GLU A 162 11.31 -10.49 15.35
C GLU A 162 10.21 -9.76 16.11
N ASN A 163 10.38 -9.69 17.44
CA ASN A 163 9.42 -9.02 18.28
C ASN A 163 9.39 -7.50 18.00
N GLY A 164 8.20 -6.94 18.04
CA GLY A 164 7.94 -5.53 17.78
C GLY A 164 7.55 -5.22 16.33
N SER A 165 7.36 -3.96 16.06
CA SER A 165 7.05 -3.44 14.72
C SER A 165 7.77 -2.10 14.53
N VAL A 166 8.62 -2.01 13.51
CA VAL A 166 9.36 -0.79 13.16
C VAL A 166 8.69 -0.03 12.01
N LEU A 167 7.35 0.03 11.99
CA LEU A 167 6.56 0.71 10.96
C LEU A 167 7.08 2.15 10.69
N GLY A 168 7.33 2.93 11.75
CA GLY A 168 7.86 4.29 11.62
C GLY A 168 9.23 4.34 10.92
N ASN A 169 10.11 3.37 11.19
CA ASN A 169 11.42 3.27 10.55
C ASN A 169 11.29 2.86 9.07
N ALA A 170 10.39 1.91 8.77
CA ALA A 170 10.11 1.48 7.40
C ALA A 170 9.57 2.64 6.54
N ILE A 171 8.64 3.42 7.08
CA ILE A 171 8.13 4.63 6.42
C ILE A 171 9.23 5.68 6.26
N THR A 172 10.06 5.91 7.27
CA THR A 172 11.19 6.85 7.18
C THR A 172 12.20 6.41 6.11
N GLY A 173 12.45 5.10 6.00
CA GLY A 173 13.26 4.52 4.93
C GLY A 173 12.68 4.80 3.55
N ALA A 174 11.37 4.61 3.38
CA ALA A 174 10.65 4.91 2.14
C ALA A 174 10.76 6.40 1.76
N VAL A 175 10.58 7.34 2.72
CA VAL A 175 10.75 8.79 2.48
C VAL A 175 12.12 9.12 1.92
N LYS A 176 13.18 8.44 2.39
CA LYS A 176 14.54 8.66 1.91
C LYS A 176 14.82 7.99 0.55
N MET A 177 14.17 6.88 0.28
CA MET A 177 14.38 6.07 -0.92
C MET A 177 13.63 6.64 -2.13
N LEU A 178 12.41 7.15 -1.92
CA LEU A 178 11.56 7.68 -2.99
C LEU A 178 12.02 9.09 -3.39
N LYS A 179 12.56 9.20 -4.60
CA LYS A 179 13.04 10.45 -5.18
C LYS A 179 11.97 11.17 -6.00
N HIS A 180 11.02 10.42 -6.53
CA HIS A 180 9.91 10.89 -7.36
C HIS A 180 8.59 10.68 -6.66
N HIS A 181 7.59 11.46 -7.05
CA HIS A 181 6.22 11.31 -6.57
C HIS A 181 5.73 9.88 -6.86
N SER A 182 5.25 9.19 -5.84
CA SER A 182 4.94 7.77 -5.90
C SER A 182 3.58 7.47 -5.28
N LEU A 183 2.97 6.38 -5.75
CA LEU A 183 1.79 5.80 -5.14
C LEU A 183 2.24 4.80 -4.07
N VAL A 184 2.04 5.13 -2.80
CA VAL A 184 2.55 4.34 -1.68
C VAL A 184 1.41 3.66 -0.94
N PHE A 185 1.52 2.35 -0.77
CA PHE A 185 0.58 1.56 0.03
C PHE A 185 1.26 1.10 1.31
N VAL A 186 0.73 1.53 2.46
CA VAL A 186 1.17 1.09 3.78
C VAL A 186 0.19 0.03 4.26
N ILE A 187 0.63 -1.24 4.26
CA ILE A 187 -0.20 -2.42 4.53
C ILE A 187 0.18 -2.95 5.91
N SER A 188 -0.65 -2.71 6.92
CA SER A 188 -0.41 -3.07 8.32
C SER A 188 -1.73 -3.13 9.10
N ASP A 189 -1.72 -3.67 10.32
CA ASP A 189 -2.84 -3.52 11.25
C ASP A 189 -2.76 -2.21 12.07
N PHE A 190 -1.67 -1.44 11.90
CA PHE A 190 -1.43 -0.13 12.54
C PHE A 190 -1.54 -0.16 14.07
N ARG A 191 -1.09 -1.25 14.71
CA ARG A 191 -1.09 -1.38 16.16
C ARG A 191 0.14 -0.79 16.83
N SER A 192 1.25 -0.67 16.12
CA SER A 192 2.47 -0.05 16.61
C SER A 192 2.32 1.46 16.79
N SER A 193 3.22 2.06 17.55
CA SER A 193 3.28 3.50 17.80
C SER A 193 4.41 4.16 17.03
N GLY A 194 4.39 5.50 16.93
CA GLY A 194 5.50 6.30 16.38
C GLY A 194 5.58 6.32 14.86
N TRP A 195 4.57 5.87 14.14
CA TRP A 195 4.49 5.91 12.68
C TRP A 195 3.83 7.21 12.15
N GLU A 196 3.12 7.95 12.98
CA GLU A 196 2.28 9.07 12.57
C GLU A 196 3.09 10.20 11.90
N GLU A 197 4.20 10.64 12.52
CA GLU A 197 5.02 11.71 11.94
C GLU A 197 5.75 11.26 10.65
N PRO A 198 6.40 10.09 10.58
CA PRO A 198 6.91 9.58 9.31
C PRO A 198 5.85 9.46 8.21
N PHE A 199 4.64 9.00 8.55
CA PHE A 199 3.54 8.87 7.59
C PHE A 199 3.11 10.23 7.03
N LYS A 200 2.99 11.23 7.89
CA LYS A 200 2.68 12.61 7.48
C LYS A 200 3.72 13.16 6.49
N LEU A 201 5.01 12.95 6.78
CA LEU A 201 6.09 13.38 5.88
C LEU A 201 6.02 12.64 4.53
N LEU A 202 5.70 11.34 4.54
CA LEU A 202 5.52 10.55 3.32
C LEU A 202 4.35 11.08 2.49
N ALA A 203 3.20 11.38 3.14
CA ALA A 203 1.99 11.86 2.48
C ALA A 203 2.11 13.30 1.92
N GLN A 204 3.09 14.09 2.37
CA GLN A 204 3.34 15.43 1.81
C GLN A 204 3.96 15.39 0.40
N ARG A 205 4.59 14.28 0.02
CA ARG A 205 5.34 14.16 -1.23
C ARG A 205 4.84 13.04 -2.12
N ASN A 206 3.92 12.22 -1.62
CA ASN A 206 3.45 11.01 -2.30
C ASN A 206 1.96 10.82 -2.10
N ASP A 207 1.33 10.08 -3.02
CA ASP A 207 -0.05 9.61 -2.85
C ASP A 207 -0.05 8.37 -1.94
N VAL A 208 -0.25 8.58 -0.65
CA VAL A 208 -0.22 7.50 0.34
C VAL A 208 -1.62 6.94 0.58
N THR A 209 -1.72 5.63 0.61
CA THR A 209 -2.93 4.90 1.02
C THR A 209 -2.59 3.96 2.18
N ALA A 210 -3.23 4.15 3.33
CA ALA A 210 -3.19 3.21 4.43
C ALA A 210 -4.16 2.05 4.15
N VAL A 211 -3.62 0.83 4.03
CA VAL A 211 -4.39 -0.41 3.89
C VAL A 211 -4.35 -1.12 5.24
N ARG A 212 -5.39 -0.91 6.04
CA ARG A 212 -5.50 -1.54 7.35
C ARG A 212 -6.03 -2.95 7.22
N ILE A 213 -5.23 -3.91 7.67
CA ILE A 213 -5.65 -5.31 7.73
C ILE A 213 -6.25 -5.60 9.10
N SER A 214 -7.38 -6.28 9.11
CA SER A 214 -8.09 -6.67 10.34
C SER A 214 -8.63 -8.09 10.24
N ASP A 215 -8.87 -8.71 11.39
CA ASP A 215 -9.51 -10.02 11.51
C ASP A 215 -10.73 -9.93 12.42
N SER A 216 -11.67 -10.86 12.30
CA SER A 216 -12.88 -10.85 13.16
C SER A 216 -12.55 -10.88 14.64
N THR A 217 -11.44 -11.47 15.06
CA THR A 217 -10.97 -11.46 16.46
C THR A 217 -10.57 -10.07 16.96
N ASP A 218 -10.32 -9.12 16.07
CA ASP A 218 -10.00 -7.74 16.44
C ASP A 218 -11.21 -6.97 17.00
N TRP A 219 -12.44 -7.38 16.66
CA TRP A 219 -13.68 -6.75 17.13
C TRP A 219 -14.67 -7.71 17.79
N GLU A 220 -14.47 -9.01 17.65
CA GLU A 220 -15.34 -10.03 18.24
C GLU A 220 -14.54 -11.01 19.10
N LEU A 221 -14.88 -11.08 20.40
CA LEU A 221 -14.28 -12.02 21.30
C LEU A 221 -14.92 -13.41 21.15
N PRO A 222 -14.13 -14.51 21.18
CA PRO A 222 -14.66 -15.85 21.09
C PRO A 222 -15.60 -16.17 22.27
N GLN A 223 -16.65 -16.94 22.02
CA GLN A 223 -17.66 -17.28 23.06
C GLN A 223 -17.27 -18.57 23.82
N VAL A 224 -16.08 -18.59 24.40
CA VAL A 224 -15.51 -19.80 25.04
C VAL A 224 -15.30 -19.69 26.57
N GLY A 225 -15.94 -18.71 27.19
CA GLY A 225 -15.80 -18.49 28.64
C GLY A 225 -14.57 -17.64 28.98
N SER A 226 -13.65 -18.16 29.77
CA SER A 226 -12.35 -17.50 30.02
C SER A 226 -11.33 -17.98 29.01
N PHE A 227 -10.71 -17.06 28.29
CA PHE A 227 -9.75 -17.38 27.25
C PHE A 227 -8.41 -16.66 27.51
N PRO A 228 -7.27 -17.38 27.42
CA PRO A 228 -5.96 -16.77 27.55
C PRO A 228 -5.61 -16.01 26.26
N PHE A 229 -5.38 -14.73 26.37
CA PHE A 229 -4.81 -13.90 25.32
C PHE A 229 -3.34 -13.70 25.62
N THR A 230 -2.51 -13.88 24.60
CA THR A 230 -1.09 -13.54 24.66
C THR A 230 -0.86 -12.37 23.72
N ASP A 231 -0.28 -11.30 24.22
CA ASP A 231 0.24 -10.24 23.36
C ASP A 231 1.51 -10.78 22.69
N ASN A 232 1.46 -10.94 21.39
CA ASN A 232 2.56 -11.51 20.61
C ASN A 232 3.81 -10.61 20.55
N GLU A 233 3.66 -9.33 20.88
CA GLU A 233 4.79 -8.38 20.88
C GLU A 233 5.48 -8.32 22.25
N THR A 234 4.70 -8.31 23.33
CA THR A 234 5.22 -8.18 24.70
C THR A 234 5.31 -9.51 25.46
N GLY A 235 4.65 -10.56 24.98
CA GLY A 235 4.56 -11.86 25.63
C GLY A 235 3.63 -11.87 26.87
N VAL A 236 2.98 -10.76 27.19
CA VAL A 236 2.06 -10.64 28.34
C VAL A 236 0.84 -11.52 28.11
N ARG A 237 0.52 -12.35 29.10
CA ARG A 237 -0.66 -13.23 29.08
C ARG A 237 -1.74 -12.67 29.99
N LEU A 238 -2.94 -12.50 29.45
CA LEU A 238 -4.12 -12.08 30.17
C LEU A 238 -5.23 -13.10 29.96
N VAL A 239 -5.93 -13.48 31.04
CA VAL A 239 -7.13 -14.31 30.92
C VAL A 239 -8.35 -13.38 30.94
N LEU A 240 -9.07 -13.33 29.83
CA LEU A 240 -10.22 -12.46 29.67
C LEU A 240 -11.53 -13.25 29.75
N PRO A 241 -12.54 -12.74 30.50
CA PRO A 241 -13.88 -13.35 30.57
C PRO A 241 -14.67 -13.02 29.32
N THR A 242 -14.44 -13.79 28.24
CA THR A 242 -14.98 -13.49 26.90
C THR A 242 -16.51 -13.58 26.79
N GLN A 243 -17.21 -14.09 27.81
CA GLN A 243 -18.68 -14.08 27.88
C GLN A 243 -19.25 -12.76 28.41
N SER A 244 -18.44 -11.91 29.05
CA SER A 244 -18.88 -10.63 29.60
C SER A 244 -19.37 -9.69 28.50
N GLN A 245 -20.64 -9.29 28.57
CA GLN A 245 -21.21 -8.32 27.60
C GLN A 245 -20.52 -6.95 27.67
N GLY A 246 -20.14 -6.54 28.91
CA GLY A 246 -19.38 -5.30 29.09
C GLY A 246 -18.02 -5.34 28.40
N LEU A 247 -17.29 -6.46 28.52
CA LEU A 247 -16.01 -6.63 27.82
C LEU A 247 -16.18 -6.64 26.30
N LYS A 248 -17.19 -7.34 25.79
CA LYS A 248 -17.49 -7.38 24.34
C LYS A 248 -17.81 -6.00 23.77
N SER A 249 -18.60 -5.20 24.50
CA SER A 249 -18.92 -3.85 24.05
C SER A 249 -17.70 -2.95 24.04
N LEU A 250 -16.86 -2.98 25.11
CA LEU A 250 -15.61 -2.23 25.16
C LEU A 250 -14.62 -2.64 24.05
N TRP A 251 -14.53 -3.97 23.75
CA TRP A 251 -13.66 -4.48 22.71
C TRP A 251 -14.06 -3.96 21.33
N ARG A 252 -15.36 -3.98 21.02
CA ARG A 252 -15.90 -3.42 19.76
C ARG A 252 -15.73 -1.91 19.67
N GLU A 253 -15.95 -1.20 20.77
CA GLU A 253 -15.80 0.24 20.83
C GLU A 253 -14.36 0.66 20.61
N GLU A 254 -13.40 -0.02 21.25
CA GLU A 254 -11.97 0.22 21.07
C GLU A 254 -11.53 -0.04 19.62
N PHE A 255 -12.02 -1.11 18.98
CA PHE A 255 -11.77 -1.36 17.56
C PHE A 255 -12.29 -0.23 16.68
N ARG A 256 -13.53 0.20 16.91
CA ARG A 256 -14.13 1.33 16.15
C ARG A 256 -13.35 2.62 16.37
N HIS A 257 -12.98 2.91 17.60
CA HIS A 257 -12.22 4.10 17.96
C HIS A 257 -10.87 4.14 17.23
N ARG A 258 -10.12 3.05 17.24
CA ARG A 258 -8.85 2.93 16.49
C ARG A 258 -9.06 3.08 14.99
N THR A 259 -10.12 2.48 14.44
CA THR A 259 -10.44 2.61 13.02
C THR A 259 -10.72 4.06 12.64
N THR A 260 -11.62 4.71 13.36
CA THR A 260 -12.01 6.11 13.11
C THR A 260 -10.83 7.07 13.31
N ARG A 261 -9.96 6.80 14.31
CA ARG A 261 -8.76 7.59 14.54
C ARG A 261 -7.80 7.53 13.34
N LEU A 262 -7.52 6.33 12.82
CA LEU A 262 -6.66 6.14 11.65
C LEU A 262 -7.26 6.77 10.39
N GLU A 263 -8.55 6.56 10.15
CA GLU A 263 -9.29 7.15 9.03
C GLU A 263 -9.24 8.68 9.05
N ASN A 264 -9.54 9.28 10.20
CA ASN A 264 -9.46 10.73 10.39
C ASN A 264 -8.03 11.25 10.23
N PHE A 265 -7.04 10.48 10.69
CA PHE A 265 -5.64 10.83 10.51
C PHE A 265 -5.28 10.85 9.01
N CYS A 266 -5.62 9.81 8.26
CA CYS A 266 -5.39 9.76 6.81
C CYS A 266 -6.08 10.93 6.09
N THR A 267 -7.35 11.18 6.37
CA THR A 267 -8.12 12.27 5.76
C THR A 267 -7.49 13.64 6.01
N ARG A 268 -7.03 13.90 7.23
CA ARG A 268 -6.38 15.19 7.59
C ARG A 268 -5.07 15.43 6.83
N HIS A 269 -4.39 14.37 6.47
CA HIS A 269 -3.11 14.45 5.78
C HIS A 269 -3.20 14.15 4.27
N GLY A 270 -4.42 14.13 3.71
CA GLY A 270 -4.64 13.91 2.27
C GLY A 270 -4.34 12.48 1.81
N ALA A 271 -4.20 11.54 2.76
CA ALA A 271 -3.96 10.14 2.46
C ALA A 271 -5.27 9.36 2.29
N GLY A 272 -5.23 8.32 1.48
CA GLY A 272 -6.31 7.36 1.34
C GLY A 272 -6.36 6.40 2.52
N PHE A 273 -7.55 5.82 2.75
CA PHE A 273 -7.76 4.79 3.76
C PHE A 273 -8.58 3.64 3.19
N VAL A 274 -8.11 2.41 3.37
CA VAL A 274 -8.82 1.17 3.04
C VAL A 274 -8.78 0.27 4.27
N SER A 275 -9.95 -0.22 4.69
CA SER A 275 -10.04 -1.30 5.67
C SER A 275 -10.30 -2.60 4.94
N LEU A 276 -9.50 -3.62 5.23
CA LEU A 276 -9.55 -4.93 4.59
C LEU A 276 -9.56 -6.01 5.66
N SER A 277 -10.62 -6.80 5.70
CA SER A 277 -10.74 -7.94 6.62
C SER A 277 -10.19 -9.22 5.98
N THR A 278 -9.71 -10.15 6.82
CA THR A 278 -9.31 -11.51 6.41
C THR A 278 -10.44 -12.29 5.73
N GLU A 279 -11.70 -11.91 5.97
CA GLU A 279 -12.90 -12.55 5.43
C GLU A 279 -13.37 -11.93 4.10
N GLU A 280 -12.79 -10.80 3.70
CA GLU A 280 -13.18 -10.08 2.48
C GLU A 280 -12.36 -10.50 1.26
N ASP A 281 -12.96 -10.35 0.09
CA ASP A 281 -12.27 -10.49 -1.18
C ASP A 281 -11.41 -9.25 -1.45
N VAL A 282 -10.10 -9.44 -1.45
CA VAL A 282 -9.10 -8.38 -1.60
C VAL A 282 -9.28 -7.61 -2.91
N VAL A 283 -9.53 -8.33 -4.01
CA VAL A 283 -9.71 -7.74 -5.34
C VAL A 283 -10.92 -6.81 -5.36
N ARG A 284 -12.03 -7.28 -4.80
CA ARG A 284 -13.27 -6.52 -4.75
C ARG A 284 -13.12 -5.24 -3.94
N VAL A 285 -12.47 -5.31 -2.77
CA VAL A 285 -12.27 -4.14 -1.90
C VAL A 285 -11.35 -3.12 -2.55
N LEU A 286 -10.20 -3.55 -3.09
CA LEU A 286 -9.26 -2.65 -3.76
C LEU A 286 -9.86 -2.04 -5.03
N SER A 287 -10.52 -2.83 -5.88
CA SER A 287 -11.17 -2.32 -7.10
C SER A 287 -12.25 -1.28 -6.77
N LYS A 288 -13.05 -1.53 -5.73
CA LYS A 288 -14.06 -0.57 -5.26
C LYS A 288 -13.44 0.73 -4.77
N TYR A 289 -12.34 0.65 -4.02
CA TYR A 289 -11.60 1.82 -3.55
C TYR A 289 -11.08 2.67 -4.71
N PHE A 290 -10.42 2.07 -5.69
CA PHE A 290 -9.88 2.80 -6.83
C PHE A 290 -10.98 3.39 -7.72
N SER A 291 -12.08 2.67 -7.94
CA SER A 291 -13.23 3.18 -8.69
C SER A 291 -13.91 4.36 -8.00
N ALA A 292 -14.02 4.34 -6.67
CA ALA A 292 -14.58 5.46 -5.90
C ALA A 292 -13.69 6.71 -5.97
N LYS A 293 -12.37 6.53 -5.93
CA LYS A 293 -11.40 7.63 -6.04
C LYS A 293 -11.45 8.29 -7.43
N SER A 294 -11.80 7.54 -8.48
CA SER A 294 -11.99 8.07 -9.86
C SER A 294 -13.18 9.01 -10.00
N SER A 295 -14.21 8.82 -9.18
CA SER A 295 -15.46 9.59 -9.26
C SER A 295 -15.43 10.94 -8.52
N GLY A 296 -14.25 11.39 -8.06
CA GLY A 296 -14.06 12.72 -7.44
C GLY A 296 -14.49 12.82 -5.98
N GLY A 297 -14.67 11.68 -5.31
CA GLY A 297 -15.03 11.64 -3.91
C GLY A 297 -13.85 11.28 -3.02
N ASN A 298 -13.42 12.21 -2.19
CA ASN A 298 -12.54 11.92 -1.04
C ASN A 298 -13.38 11.22 0.05
N THR A 299 -13.91 10.04 -0.26
CA THR A 299 -14.76 9.25 0.63
C THR A 299 -13.93 8.17 1.31
N ALA A 300 -13.74 8.37 2.61
CA ALA A 300 -13.35 7.33 3.52
C ALA A 300 -14.32 6.13 3.39
N TRP A 301 -13.79 4.96 3.11
CA TRP A 301 -14.54 3.72 3.01
C TRP A 301 -14.18 2.80 4.17
N GLY A 302 -15.03 2.83 5.21
CA GLY A 302 -15.11 1.76 6.20
C GLY A 302 -16.22 0.80 5.78
N GLY A 303 -15.92 -0.48 5.63
CA GLY A 303 -16.94 -1.53 5.51
C GLY A 303 -17.82 -1.55 6.76
N ARG A 304 -19.13 -1.70 6.58
CA ARG A 304 -20.10 -1.95 7.66
C ARG A 304 -20.05 -3.40 8.08
#